data_4e0f825f9d28bfdc42ae38d7b53d21fb
#
_entry.id   4e0f825f9d28bfdc42ae38d7b53d21fb
#
_cell.length_a   1.000
_cell.length_b   1.000
_cell.length_c   1.000
_cell.angle_alpha   90.00
_cell.angle_beta   90.00
_cell.angle_gamma   90.00
#
_symmetry.space_group_name_H-M   'P 1'
#
loop_
_entity.id
_entity.type
_entity.pdbx_description
1 polymer ?
#
loop_
_entity_poly.entity_id
_entity_poly.type
_entity_poly.pdbx_seq_one_letter_code
_entity_poly.pdbx_strand_id
1 'polypeptide(L)'
;RETKELIRDLYIEKGYLNVEIASELSANQEETILFGGKGKELIRDIIFTIKENKKIRIGRILFKGNESFSDFRLRWQMKEIKQQSWYFFWRSSFDNKKFEEDMNLVSTFYRNKGYRDFYFVSDSIEYSKDGEKMNIVLTVNEGPLNRYRKLSCEAMTLFDKEILHRTQA
;
A
#
# COMPACT_ATOMS: atom_id res chain seq x y z
N ARG A 1 -3.28 12.19 21.66
CA ARG A 1 -2.62 11.02 21.01
C ARG A 1 -3.07 10.88 19.55
N GLU A 2 -4.37 10.83 19.29
CA GLU A 2 -4.95 10.66 17.94
C GLU A 2 -4.45 11.68 16.91
N THR A 3 -4.42 12.96 17.24
CA THR A 3 -3.97 14.02 16.33
C THR A 3 -2.51 13.83 15.89
N LYS A 4 -1.64 13.37 16.79
CA LYS A 4 -0.22 13.11 16.49
C LYS A 4 -0.06 11.94 15.53
N GLU A 5 -0.87 10.91 15.68
CA GLU A 5 -0.89 9.74 14.80
C GLU A 5 -1.42 10.11 13.42
N LEU A 6 -2.52 10.88 13.34
CA LEU A 6 -3.04 11.39 12.07
C LEU A 6 -2.01 12.23 11.29
N ILE A 7 -1.28 13.12 11.99
CA ILE A 7 -0.22 13.90 11.36
C ILE A 7 0.90 12.96 10.85
N ARG A 8 1.29 11.97 11.66
CA ARG A 8 2.31 11.00 11.25
C ARG A 8 1.90 10.24 10.00
N ASP A 9 0.68 9.74 9.94
CA ASP A 9 0.15 8.98 8.80
C ASP A 9 0.16 9.83 7.52
N LEU A 10 -0.22 11.11 7.60
CA LEU A 10 -0.14 12.04 6.48
C LEU A 10 1.29 12.21 5.94
N TYR A 11 2.29 12.26 6.84
CA TYR A 11 3.69 12.37 6.44
C TYR A 11 4.21 11.05 5.84
N ILE A 12 3.81 9.91 6.40
CA ILE A 12 4.14 8.57 5.87
C ILE A 12 3.57 8.41 4.46
N GLU A 13 2.31 8.78 4.22
CA GLU A 13 1.68 8.76 2.89
C GLU A 13 2.45 9.63 1.87
N LYS A 14 3.08 10.68 2.32
CA LYS A 14 3.95 11.53 1.49
C LYS A 14 5.37 11.00 1.31
N GLY A 15 5.72 9.87 1.96
CA GLY A 15 7.02 9.21 1.86
C GLY A 15 8.04 9.61 2.92
N TYR A 16 7.64 10.32 3.97
CA TYR A 16 8.49 10.68 5.11
C TYR A 16 8.36 9.63 6.22
N LEU A 17 8.90 8.43 5.98
CA LEU A 17 8.74 7.29 6.90
C LEU A 17 9.40 7.53 8.28
N ASN A 18 10.42 8.38 8.34
CA ASN A 18 11.18 8.68 9.55
C ASN A 18 10.78 10.01 10.19
N VAL A 19 9.54 10.46 10.02
CA VAL A 19 9.06 11.72 10.62
C VAL A 19 9.05 11.64 12.14
N GLU A 20 9.64 12.64 12.78
CA GLU A 20 9.61 12.82 14.22
C GLU A 20 8.63 13.95 14.57
N ILE A 21 7.70 13.69 15.48
CA ILE A 21 6.67 14.66 15.88
C ILE A 21 6.74 14.81 17.41
N ALA A 22 7.12 15.99 17.86
CA ALA A 22 7.03 16.40 19.26
C ALA A 22 5.77 17.26 19.46
N SER A 23 5.18 17.19 20.64
CA SER A 23 4.05 18.04 21.01
C SER A 23 4.28 18.65 22.37
N GLU A 24 4.11 19.96 22.46
CA GLU A 24 4.22 20.71 23.71
C GLU A 24 2.88 21.39 23.99
N LEU A 25 2.52 21.45 25.28
CA LEU A 25 1.35 22.15 25.76
C LEU A 25 1.81 23.48 26.35
N SER A 26 1.37 24.59 25.76
CA SER A 26 1.51 25.93 26.33
C SER A 26 0.21 26.32 27.03
N ALA A 27 0.31 26.78 28.25
CA ALA A 27 -0.85 27.31 28.98
C ALA A 27 -0.76 28.84 29.03
N ASN A 28 -1.64 29.51 28.33
CA ASN A 28 -1.79 30.96 28.38
C ASN A 28 -3.07 31.28 29.17
N GLN A 29 -3.01 32.32 30.02
CA GLN A 29 -4.19 32.85 30.70
C GLN A 29 -4.63 34.10 29.94
N GLU A 30 -5.78 34.04 29.29
CA GLU A 30 -6.41 35.24 28.73
C GLU A 30 -7.59 35.66 29.56
N GLU A 31 -7.69 36.99 29.80
CA GLU A 31 -8.88 37.60 30.43
C GLU A 31 -9.98 37.72 29.39
N THR A 32 -11.04 36.93 29.52
CA THR A 32 -12.20 36.98 28.63
C THR A 32 -13.35 37.67 29.36
N ILE A 33 -14.07 38.57 28.66
CA ILE A 33 -15.29 39.18 29.18
C ILE A 33 -16.43 38.21 28.95
N LEU A 34 -16.84 37.51 30.01
CA LEU A 34 -18.01 36.62 29.99
C LEU A 34 -19.29 37.42 30.36
N PHE A 35 -20.43 36.96 29.88
CA PHE A 35 -21.72 37.54 30.21
C PHE A 35 -21.94 37.55 31.75
N GLY A 36 -21.78 38.70 32.37
CA GLY A 36 -21.93 38.90 33.81
C GLY A 36 -20.68 39.18 34.62
N GLY A 37 -19.49 39.30 34.00
CA GLY A 37 -18.25 39.66 34.69
C GLY A 37 -16.96 39.31 33.94
N LYS A 38 -15.82 39.72 34.45
CA LYS A 38 -14.51 39.31 33.99
C LYS A 38 -14.23 37.89 34.48
N GLY A 39 -14.11 36.93 33.60
CA GLY A 39 -13.67 35.55 33.91
C GLY A 39 -12.25 35.32 33.37
N LYS A 40 -11.49 34.47 34.05
CA LYS A 40 -10.21 33.95 33.51
C LYS A 40 -10.47 32.61 32.85
N GLU A 41 -10.28 32.53 31.54
CA GLU A 41 -10.32 31.30 30.81
C GLU A 41 -8.90 30.79 30.61
N LEU A 42 -8.70 29.49 30.83
CA LEU A 42 -7.44 28.82 30.62
C LEU A 42 -7.40 28.31 29.16
N ILE A 43 -6.77 29.09 28.31
CA ILE A 43 -6.52 28.70 26.92
C ILE A 43 -5.25 27.88 26.89
N ARG A 44 -5.31 26.71 26.24
CA ARG A 44 -4.16 25.82 26.06
C ARG A 44 -3.86 25.66 24.60
N ASP A 45 -2.67 26.09 24.20
CA ASP A 45 -2.16 25.88 22.86
C ASP A 45 -1.39 24.57 22.80
N ILE A 46 -1.61 23.81 21.74
CA ILE A 46 -0.83 22.61 21.43
C ILE A 46 0.09 22.93 20.27
N ILE A 47 1.38 22.95 20.53
CA ILE A 47 2.41 23.19 19.52
C ILE A 47 2.96 21.85 19.05
N PHE A 48 2.83 21.55 17.76
CA PHE A 48 3.44 20.38 17.14
C PHE A 48 4.73 20.80 16.41
N THR A 49 5.86 20.27 16.86
CA THR A 49 7.14 20.44 16.18
C THR A 49 7.39 19.19 15.33
N ILE A 50 7.51 19.39 14.01
CA ILE A 50 7.65 18.30 13.05
C ILE A 50 9.01 18.37 12.39
N LYS A 51 9.77 17.26 12.48
CA LYS A 51 11.03 17.05 11.78
C LYS A 51 10.83 16.00 10.71
N GLU A 52 10.75 16.44 9.46
CA GLU A 52 10.37 15.60 8.33
C GLU A 52 11.41 14.51 8.00
N ASN A 53 12.69 14.79 8.26
CA ASN A 53 13.82 13.97 7.82
C ASN A 53 13.83 13.78 6.30
N LYS A 54 14.58 12.76 5.81
CA LYS A 54 14.68 12.51 4.37
C LYS A 54 13.48 11.74 3.84
N LYS A 55 13.00 12.15 2.67
CA LYS A 55 11.97 11.41 1.94
C LYS A 55 12.54 10.12 1.37
N ILE A 56 11.90 8.99 1.69
CA ILE A 56 12.30 7.66 1.21
C ILE A 56 11.52 7.34 -0.06
N ARG A 57 12.24 6.89 -1.09
CA ARG A 57 11.67 6.53 -2.39
C ARG A 57 11.82 5.03 -2.66
N ILE A 58 10.90 4.46 -3.42
CA ILE A 58 11.00 3.08 -3.84
C ILE A 58 12.08 2.98 -4.92
N GLY A 59 13.17 2.29 -4.62
CA GLY A 59 14.27 2.03 -5.53
C GLY A 59 13.92 0.92 -6.52
N ARG A 60 13.77 -0.31 -6.02
CA ARG A 60 13.48 -1.51 -6.81
C ARG A 60 12.43 -2.37 -6.13
N ILE A 61 11.62 -3.03 -6.95
CA ILE A 61 10.72 -4.10 -6.52
C ILE A 61 11.22 -5.38 -7.19
N LEU A 62 11.61 -6.35 -6.38
CA LEU A 62 12.17 -7.62 -6.79
C LEU A 62 11.24 -8.74 -6.37
N PHE A 63 11.06 -9.74 -7.22
CA PHE A 63 10.32 -10.95 -6.88
C PHE A 63 11.28 -12.12 -6.76
N LYS A 64 11.02 -13.03 -5.82
CA LYS A 64 11.75 -14.29 -5.65
C LYS A 64 10.75 -15.45 -5.63
N GLY A 65 11.08 -16.54 -6.32
CA GLY A 65 10.18 -17.71 -6.45
C GLY A 65 9.14 -17.61 -7.57
N ASN A 66 9.23 -16.57 -8.41
CA ASN A 66 8.36 -16.33 -9.57
C ASN A 66 8.93 -17.00 -10.83
N GLU A 67 8.80 -18.34 -10.92
CA GLU A 67 9.35 -19.11 -12.03
C GLU A 67 8.53 -18.96 -13.32
N SER A 68 7.22 -18.80 -13.20
CA SER A 68 6.27 -18.77 -14.32
C SER A 68 6.16 -17.38 -14.99
N PHE A 69 6.42 -16.31 -14.27
CA PHE A 69 6.30 -14.95 -14.79
C PHE A 69 7.49 -14.09 -14.36
N SER A 70 7.99 -13.28 -15.31
CA SER A 70 9.10 -12.36 -15.03
C SER A 70 8.69 -11.23 -14.06
N ASP A 71 9.67 -10.72 -13.32
CA ASP A 71 9.51 -9.54 -12.45
C ASP A 71 8.86 -8.35 -13.17
N PHE A 72 9.25 -8.13 -14.43
CA PHE A 72 8.68 -7.07 -15.25
C PHE A 72 7.18 -7.23 -15.41
N ARG A 73 6.72 -8.46 -15.69
CA ARG A 73 5.30 -8.76 -15.88
C ARG A 73 4.51 -8.61 -14.59
N LEU A 74 5.09 -8.98 -13.46
CA LEU A 74 4.46 -8.84 -12.13
C LEU A 74 4.39 -7.37 -11.72
N ARG A 75 5.48 -6.62 -11.90
CA ARG A 75 5.48 -5.16 -11.66
C ARG A 75 4.47 -4.41 -12.53
N TRP A 76 4.18 -4.92 -13.72
CA TRP A 76 3.17 -4.34 -14.59
C TRP A 76 1.75 -4.47 -14.05
N GLN A 77 1.48 -5.47 -13.20
CA GLN A 77 0.20 -5.63 -12.51
C GLN A 77 0.03 -4.60 -11.38
N MET A 78 1.12 -4.16 -10.78
CA MET A 78 1.11 -3.16 -9.71
C MET A 78 0.79 -1.79 -10.31
N LYS A 79 -0.28 -1.15 -9.83
CA LYS A 79 -0.78 0.12 -10.40
C LYS A 79 -0.37 1.33 -9.56
N GLU A 80 -0.39 1.17 -8.25
CA GLU A 80 -0.25 2.23 -7.27
C GLU A 80 1.22 2.44 -6.88
N ILE A 81 1.94 1.35 -6.61
CA ILE A 81 3.34 1.38 -6.21
C ILE A 81 4.21 1.09 -7.43
N LYS A 82 4.93 2.11 -7.86
CA LYS A 82 5.84 1.97 -9.00
C LYS A 82 7.29 2.19 -8.58
N GLN A 83 8.13 1.31 -9.07
CA GLN A 83 9.57 1.48 -9.00
C GLN A 83 9.96 2.82 -9.60
N GLN A 84 10.96 3.50 -9.02
CA GLN A 84 11.50 4.75 -9.55
C GLN A 84 11.90 4.57 -11.01
N SER A 85 11.16 5.21 -11.92
CA SER A 85 11.45 5.27 -13.35
C SER A 85 11.81 6.70 -13.72
N TRP A 86 12.65 6.87 -14.74
CA TRP A 86 13.06 8.17 -15.27
C TRP A 86 11.89 9.13 -15.54
N TYR A 87 10.70 8.62 -15.94
CA TYR A 87 9.53 9.43 -16.28
C TYR A 87 8.58 9.73 -15.11
N PHE A 88 8.69 9.01 -13.96
CA PHE A 88 7.75 9.11 -12.83
C PHE A 88 8.45 9.49 -11.52
N PHE A 89 9.40 10.35 -11.62
CA PHE A 89 10.28 10.82 -10.56
C PHE A 89 9.56 11.32 -9.27
N TRP A 90 8.30 11.77 -9.36
CA TRP A 90 7.54 12.35 -8.24
C TRP A 90 6.53 11.42 -7.57
N ARG A 91 6.30 10.20 -8.05
CA ARG A 91 5.23 9.32 -7.57
C ARG A 91 5.68 8.10 -6.77
N SER A 92 6.93 8.00 -6.37
CA SER A 92 7.45 6.80 -5.72
C SER A 92 7.45 6.89 -4.19
N SER A 93 6.40 7.45 -3.56
CA SER A 93 6.24 7.34 -2.12
C SER A 93 5.59 6.01 -1.74
N PHE A 94 6.08 5.40 -0.66
CA PHE A 94 5.52 4.17 -0.14
C PHE A 94 4.27 4.47 0.69
N ASP A 95 3.19 3.76 0.39
CA ASP A 95 1.94 3.80 1.10
C ASP A 95 1.49 2.36 1.34
N ASN A 96 1.28 1.99 2.59
CA ASN A 96 0.95 0.62 3.00
C ASN A 96 -0.37 0.12 2.38
N LYS A 97 -1.40 0.96 2.33
CA LYS A 97 -2.69 0.57 1.76
C LYS A 97 -2.59 0.29 0.27
N LYS A 98 -1.89 1.17 -0.46
CA LYS A 98 -1.63 1.00 -1.88
C LYS A 98 -0.75 -0.21 -2.17
N PHE A 99 0.18 -0.52 -1.26
CA PHE A 99 0.99 -1.72 -1.37
C PHE A 99 0.16 -2.99 -1.24
N GLU A 100 -0.74 -3.06 -0.26
CA GLU A 100 -1.66 -4.18 -0.10
C GLU A 100 -2.60 -4.35 -1.31
N GLU A 101 -3.10 -3.24 -1.87
CA GLU A 101 -3.91 -3.27 -3.10
C GLU A 101 -3.12 -3.85 -4.28
N ASP A 102 -1.88 -3.44 -4.47
CA ASP A 102 -1.01 -3.95 -5.52
C ASP A 102 -0.66 -5.44 -5.31
N MET A 103 -0.40 -5.89 -4.09
CA MET A 103 -0.23 -7.30 -3.77
C MET A 103 -1.48 -8.13 -4.11
N ASN A 104 -2.66 -7.59 -3.85
CA ASN A 104 -3.93 -8.22 -4.23
C ASN A 104 -4.10 -8.30 -5.77
N LEU A 105 -3.66 -7.30 -6.52
CA LEU A 105 -3.67 -7.33 -7.97
C LEU A 105 -2.74 -8.41 -8.53
N VAL A 106 -1.54 -8.56 -7.97
CA VAL A 106 -0.60 -9.64 -8.34
C VAL A 106 -1.20 -11.01 -8.00
N SER A 107 -1.79 -11.17 -6.83
CA SER A 107 -2.47 -12.41 -6.43
C SER A 107 -3.61 -12.77 -7.38
N THR A 108 -4.42 -11.78 -7.75
CA THR A 108 -5.52 -11.95 -8.71
C THR A 108 -5.01 -12.33 -10.10
N PHE A 109 -3.90 -11.72 -10.53
CA PHE A 109 -3.24 -12.09 -11.80
C PHE A 109 -2.84 -13.57 -11.82
N TYR A 110 -2.17 -14.06 -10.77
CA TYR A 110 -1.78 -15.47 -10.66
C TYR A 110 -2.98 -16.41 -10.66
N ARG A 111 -4.02 -16.10 -9.87
CA ARG A 111 -5.26 -16.90 -9.82
C ARG A 111 -5.96 -16.96 -11.16
N ASN A 112 -6.00 -15.86 -11.90
CA ASN A 112 -6.56 -15.81 -13.25
C ASN A 112 -5.74 -16.60 -14.28
N LYS A 113 -4.45 -16.84 -14.00
CA LYS A 113 -3.58 -17.68 -14.82
C LYS A 113 -3.61 -19.16 -14.41
N GLY A 114 -4.43 -19.52 -13.43
CA GLY A 114 -4.63 -20.91 -12.97
C GLY A 114 -3.80 -21.29 -11.74
N TYR A 115 -3.03 -20.39 -11.19
CA TYR A 115 -2.25 -20.63 -9.95
C TYR A 115 -3.12 -20.31 -8.73
N ARG A 116 -4.02 -21.21 -8.37
CA ARG A 116 -5.03 -20.97 -7.31
C ARG A 116 -4.44 -20.87 -5.91
N ASP A 117 -3.38 -21.64 -5.69
CA ASP A 117 -2.68 -21.75 -4.41
C ASP A 117 -1.53 -20.75 -4.27
N PHE A 118 -1.51 -19.71 -5.12
CA PHE A 118 -0.55 -18.62 -5.04
C PHE A 118 -0.67 -17.85 -3.72
N TYR A 119 0.47 -17.59 -3.07
CA TYR A 119 0.56 -16.71 -1.91
C TYR A 119 1.93 -16.05 -1.79
N PHE A 120 1.98 -14.93 -1.09
CA PHE A 120 3.22 -14.31 -0.69
C PHE A 120 3.77 -15.00 0.57
N VAL A 121 5.01 -15.45 0.50
CA VAL A 121 5.69 -16.11 1.63
C VAL A 121 6.20 -15.08 2.62
N SER A 122 6.82 -14.03 2.10
CA SER A 122 7.34 -12.91 2.89
C SER A 122 7.53 -11.67 2.02
N ASP A 123 7.51 -10.53 2.66
CA ASP A 123 7.99 -9.26 2.16
C ASP A 123 9.17 -8.80 3.02
N SER A 124 10.17 -8.23 2.40
CA SER A 124 11.29 -7.62 3.09
C SER A 124 11.67 -6.29 2.47
N ILE A 125 12.05 -5.34 3.31
CA ILE A 125 12.43 -3.99 2.90
C ILE A 125 13.92 -3.82 3.19
N GLU A 126 14.69 -3.52 2.15
CA GLU A 126 16.11 -3.22 2.24
C GLU A 126 16.33 -1.74 1.95
N TYR A 127 16.90 -1.01 2.91
CA TYR A 127 17.24 0.39 2.72
C TYR A 127 18.61 0.54 2.03
N SER A 128 18.71 1.51 1.13
CA SER A 128 20.00 1.90 0.56
C SER A 128 20.91 2.52 1.62
N LYS A 129 22.21 2.50 1.40
CA LYS A 129 23.21 3.01 2.35
C LYS A 129 23.05 4.50 2.68
N ASP A 130 22.50 5.28 1.76
CA ASP A 130 22.18 6.69 1.91
C ASP A 130 20.84 6.96 2.64
N GLY A 131 20.04 5.91 2.86
CA GLY A 131 18.74 5.99 3.51
C GLY A 131 17.65 6.66 2.66
N GLU A 132 17.92 6.98 1.40
CA GLU A 132 16.98 7.71 0.52
C GLU A 132 16.11 6.78 -0.33
N LYS A 133 16.53 5.51 -0.48
CA LYS A 133 15.82 4.50 -1.28
C LYS A 133 15.57 3.25 -0.45
N MET A 134 14.43 2.63 -0.70
CA MET A 134 14.11 1.31 -0.20
C MET A 134 13.85 0.36 -1.37
N ASN A 135 14.41 -0.84 -1.29
CA ASN A 135 14.11 -1.93 -2.19
C ASN A 135 13.13 -2.86 -1.49
N ILE A 136 12.10 -3.28 -2.21
CA ILE A 136 11.10 -4.22 -1.72
C ILE A 136 11.40 -5.56 -2.37
N VAL A 137 11.59 -6.60 -1.56
CA VAL A 137 11.79 -7.97 -2.03
C VAL A 137 10.58 -8.78 -1.61
N LEU A 138 9.84 -9.27 -2.60
CA LEU A 138 8.63 -10.07 -2.43
C LEU A 138 8.95 -11.52 -2.75
N THR A 139 8.90 -12.39 -1.75
CA THR A 139 9.04 -13.83 -1.95
C THR A 139 7.66 -14.44 -2.15
N VAL A 140 7.48 -15.16 -3.25
CA VAL A 140 6.21 -15.77 -3.62
C VAL A 140 6.33 -17.29 -3.71
N ASN A 141 5.21 -17.97 -3.48
CA ASN A 141 5.01 -19.36 -3.82
C ASN A 141 3.86 -19.44 -4.84
N GLU A 142 4.16 -19.88 -6.03
CA GLU A 142 3.18 -19.93 -7.13
C GLU A 142 2.16 -21.04 -6.95
N GLY A 143 2.54 -22.12 -6.25
CA GLY A 143 1.75 -23.34 -6.18
C GLY A 143 1.65 -24.06 -7.54
N PRO A 144 0.87 -25.14 -7.64
CA PRO A 144 0.67 -25.88 -8.88
C PRO A 144 -0.26 -25.14 -9.85
N LEU A 145 -0.01 -25.29 -11.14
CA LEU A 145 -0.91 -24.79 -12.18
C LEU A 145 -2.15 -25.69 -12.27
N ASN A 146 -3.30 -25.15 -11.91
CA ASN A 146 -4.59 -25.82 -11.97
C ASN A 146 -5.26 -25.61 -13.32
N ARG A 147 -5.64 -26.69 -13.99
CA ARG A 147 -6.39 -26.66 -15.25
C ARG A 147 -7.67 -27.50 -15.13
N TYR A 148 -8.77 -26.96 -15.61
CA TYR A 148 -9.99 -27.75 -15.74
C TYR A 148 -9.85 -28.74 -16.89
N ARG A 149 -10.07 -30.02 -16.62
CA ARG A 149 -10.05 -31.06 -17.65
C ARG A 149 -11.40 -31.18 -18.36
N LYS A 150 -12.48 -31.04 -17.61
CA LYS A 150 -13.84 -31.21 -18.12
C LYS A 150 -14.81 -30.36 -17.30
N LEU A 151 -15.66 -29.64 -18.00
CA LEU A 151 -16.83 -28.98 -17.42
C LEU A 151 -18.06 -29.75 -17.92
N SER A 152 -18.88 -30.25 -17.02
CA SER A 152 -20.18 -30.86 -17.34
C SER A 152 -21.26 -30.15 -16.57
N CYS A 153 -22.33 -29.74 -17.27
CA CYS A 153 -23.53 -29.16 -16.66
C CYS A 153 -24.68 -30.15 -16.79
N GLU A 154 -25.26 -30.51 -15.67
CA GLU A 154 -26.47 -31.34 -15.62
C GLU A 154 -27.65 -30.44 -15.29
N ALA A 155 -28.83 -30.75 -15.89
CA ALA A 155 -30.09 -30.04 -15.66
C ALA A 155 -30.10 -28.53 -16.00
N MET A 156 -29.66 -28.14 -17.20
CA MET A 156 -29.87 -26.77 -17.70
C MET A 156 -31.21 -26.65 -18.41
N THR A 157 -32.19 -26.08 -17.74
CA THR A 157 -33.51 -25.76 -18.31
C THR A 157 -33.65 -24.30 -18.76
N LEU A 158 -32.72 -23.40 -18.38
CA LEU A 158 -32.82 -21.97 -18.60
C LEU A 158 -31.87 -21.39 -19.65
N PHE A 159 -30.86 -22.12 -20.10
CA PHE A 159 -29.90 -21.61 -21.09
C PHE A 159 -29.66 -22.62 -22.20
N ASP A 160 -29.56 -22.12 -23.43
CA ASP A 160 -29.29 -22.95 -24.61
C ASP A 160 -27.83 -23.47 -24.56
N LYS A 161 -27.65 -24.75 -24.91
CA LYS A 161 -26.34 -25.44 -24.85
C LYS A 161 -25.27 -24.77 -25.71
N GLU A 162 -25.64 -23.97 -26.71
CA GLU A 162 -24.72 -23.24 -27.58
C GLU A 162 -23.90 -22.18 -26.84
N ILE A 163 -24.44 -21.58 -25.79
CA ILE A 163 -23.75 -20.50 -25.06
C ILE A 163 -22.54 -21.03 -24.29
N LEU A 164 -22.59 -22.28 -23.81
CA LEU A 164 -21.49 -22.90 -23.05
C LEU A 164 -20.28 -23.27 -23.92
N HIS A 165 -20.49 -23.61 -25.18
CA HIS A 165 -19.39 -23.93 -26.08
C HIS A 165 -18.56 -22.73 -26.49
N ARG A 166 -19.11 -21.52 -26.45
CA ARG A 166 -18.38 -20.27 -26.75
C ARG A 166 -17.45 -19.80 -25.64
N THR A 167 -17.62 -20.29 -24.41
CA THR A 167 -16.79 -19.91 -23.26
C THR A 167 -15.57 -20.83 -23.07
N GLN A 168 -15.43 -21.85 -23.91
CA GLN A 168 -14.34 -22.85 -23.83
C GLN A 168 -13.24 -22.66 -24.91
N ALA A 169 -13.31 -21.60 -25.74
CA ALA A 169 -12.31 -21.29 -26.77
C ALA A 169 -11.24 -20.31 -26.29
#